data_6895f1e504622e89cbfa1edbd0069474
#
_entry.id   6895f1e504622e89cbfa1edbd0069474
#
_cell.length_a   1.000
_cell.length_b   1.000
_cell.length_c   1.000
_cell.angle_alpha   90.00
_cell.angle_beta   90.00
_cell.angle_gamma   90.00
#
_symmetry.space_group_name_H-M   'P 1'
#
loop_
_entity.id
_entity.type
_entity.pdbx_description
1 polymer ?
#
loop_
_entity_poly.entity_id
_entity_poly.type
_entity_poly.pdbx_seq_one_letter_code
_entity_poly.pdbx_strand_id
1 'polypeptide(L)'
;MKTHFILRRLLLGLTLLVSCDFGAFAKVVLPVLVSDGMVLQRNAPLTIWGTADPAEKVCVKFQKKQYKVTADENGKWAVTLPAMKAGGPYSMTINDIVLNDILVGDVFLCSGQSNMELPVNRVMDKYADEIEGYENTSVRYVKVPYSYDFSQQKEDIRPVTWRPMTTENVKDFSAICYFFSRLLEEKTNVPVGIINASWGGTPVEAWVSEKGLQNFPEYVHQKALYEDTELVSRITETERLHQQAWNKVLYKSDAGLHGVTPWYAEDYDDSDWEKVDMFLDNWAIRNGRPLNGVHWFRKNFFVPEDWSGKEAVLRLGCIVDADSVFVNGHFVGTVSYQYPPRIYKVPSKLLKKGKNQLTVRLFSYGGRPSFVKEKPYKLICDGKEVNLEGGWKHKIGTVMPPSPSSTAFHYTPVGLYNGMIYPLCHYTFKGVVWYQGESNVGRWSEYSSLLSALIADWRTLFKDETLPFYIIELADFLASDDPGRAAWAELRKQQAKTARENAHVTLIKNSDTGEWNDIHPLDKKTAATRLVEAVIQNEK
;
A
#
# COMPACT_ATOMS: atom_id res chain seq x y z
N MET A 1 23.15 -36.84 88.33
CA MET A 1 24.26 -37.71 87.87
C MET A 1 24.70 -37.27 86.50
N LYS A 2 25.99 -36.89 86.42
CA LYS A 2 26.89 -36.75 85.24
C LYS A 2 26.42 -35.76 84.14
N THR A 3 26.85 -34.50 84.20
CA THR A 3 28.07 -33.89 83.59
C THR A 3 28.46 -34.40 82.20
N HIS A 4 28.35 -33.53 81.19
CA HIS A 4 29.45 -33.32 80.24
C HIS A 4 29.30 -31.94 79.52
N PHE A 5 30.29 -31.09 79.76
CA PHE A 5 30.67 -29.90 79.03
C PHE A 5 31.24 -30.29 77.68
N ILE A 6 30.78 -29.61 76.62
CA ILE A 6 31.54 -29.58 75.35
C ILE A 6 31.58 -28.14 74.84
N LEU A 7 32.84 -27.72 74.73
CA LEU A 7 33.37 -26.45 74.20
C LEU A 7 32.88 -26.15 72.79
N ARG A 8 32.21 -25.04 72.58
CA ARG A 8 31.99 -24.52 71.25
C ARG A 8 33.13 -23.57 70.87
N ARG A 9 33.94 -23.99 69.89
CA ARG A 9 34.86 -23.14 69.16
C ARG A 9 34.12 -22.32 68.17
N LEU A 10 34.14 -20.96 68.23
CA LEU A 10 33.77 -20.05 67.19
C LEU A 10 34.78 -20.14 66.04
N LEU A 11 34.38 -20.65 64.90
CA LEU A 11 35.06 -20.41 63.62
C LEU A 11 34.37 -19.21 62.97
N LEU A 12 35.00 -18.04 62.92
CA LEU A 12 34.65 -16.96 62.02
C LEU A 12 35.04 -17.38 60.61
N GLY A 13 34.07 -17.84 59.82
CA GLY A 13 34.22 -17.99 58.38
C GLY A 13 33.99 -16.66 57.71
N LEU A 14 35.06 -16.01 57.25
CA LEU A 14 35.03 -14.83 56.38
C LEU A 14 34.58 -15.30 54.99
N THR A 15 33.27 -15.21 54.71
CA THR A 15 32.74 -15.45 53.36
C THR A 15 33.03 -14.21 52.54
N LEU A 16 34.06 -14.26 51.69
CA LEU A 16 34.24 -13.32 50.59
C LEU A 16 33.09 -13.49 49.62
N LEU A 17 32.10 -12.59 49.66
CA LEU A 17 31.15 -12.38 48.58
C LEU A 17 31.95 -11.79 47.41
N VAL A 18 32.41 -12.64 46.51
CA VAL A 18 32.75 -12.21 45.16
C VAL A 18 31.45 -11.86 44.49
N SER A 19 31.09 -10.60 44.51
CA SER A 19 30.06 -10.02 43.61
C SER A 19 30.64 -10.17 42.20
N CYS A 20 30.30 -11.25 41.52
CA CYS A 20 30.33 -11.24 40.08
C CYS A 20 29.32 -10.19 39.62
N ASP A 21 29.79 -8.99 39.37
CA ASP A 21 29.09 -8.07 38.50
C ASP A 21 28.99 -8.76 37.16
N PHE A 22 27.92 -9.53 36.97
CA PHE A 22 27.37 -9.78 35.65
C PHE A 22 26.93 -8.40 35.19
N GLY A 23 27.83 -7.67 34.54
CA GLY A 23 27.48 -6.52 33.76
C GLY A 23 26.37 -6.98 32.80
N ALA A 24 25.15 -6.67 33.13
CA ALA A 24 24.07 -6.74 32.18
C ALA A 24 24.53 -5.82 31.03
N PHE A 25 25.03 -6.41 29.96
CA PHE A 25 25.32 -5.64 28.75
C PHE A 25 24.01 -5.04 28.32
N ALA A 26 23.85 -3.75 28.55
CA ALA A 26 22.75 -2.99 28.06
C ALA A 26 22.61 -3.21 26.55
N LYS A 27 21.47 -3.69 26.15
CA LYS A 27 21.27 -4.12 24.77
C LYS A 27 20.91 -2.90 23.92
N VAL A 28 21.83 -2.49 23.05
CA VAL A 28 21.54 -1.52 22.00
C VAL A 28 20.38 -2.04 21.15
N VAL A 29 19.36 -1.22 20.97
CA VAL A 29 18.21 -1.49 20.10
C VAL A 29 18.27 -0.54 18.92
N LEU A 30 18.25 -1.11 17.72
CA LEU A 30 18.25 -0.36 16.47
C LEU A 30 16.83 -0.19 15.95
N PRO A 31 16.51 0.97 15.36
CA PRO A 31 15.23 1.13 14.68
C PRO A 31 15.17 0.25 13.44
N VAL A 32 13.96 -0.08 13.01
CA VAL A 32 13.69 -1.04 11.93
C VAL A 32 14.44 -0.70 10.63
N LEU A 33 14.57 0.58 10.30
CA LEU A 33 15.24 1.00 9.06
C LEU A 33 16.79 0.92 9.15
N VAL A 34 17.35 0.84 10.34
CA VAL A 34 18.80 0.64 10.54
C VAL A 34 19.07 -0.86 10.65
N SER A 35 19.10 -1.53 9.52
CA SER A 35 19.15 -2.99 9.42
C SER A 35 19.90 -3.44 8.17
N ASP A 36 20.09 -4.76 8.03
CA ASP A 36 20.69 -5.36 6.85
C ASP A 36 20.00 -4.91 5.56
N GLY A 37 20.77 -4.70 4.51
CA GLY A 37 20.28 -4.31 3.20
C GLY A 37 19.88 -2.82 3.08
N MET A 38 20.03 -2.01 4.14
CA MET A 38 19.66 -0.59 4.10
C MET A 38 20.46 0.20 3.06
N VAL A 39 19.85 1.27 2.54
CA VAL A 39 20.53 2.24 1.68
C VAL A 39 20.65 3.56 2.43
N LEU A 40 21.87 4.09 2.54
CA LEU A 40 22.17 5.37 3.15
C LEU A 40 22.34 6.45 2.06
N GLN A 41 21.86 7.67 2.31
CA GLN A 41 21.91 8.75 1.31
C GLN A 41 23.35 9.18 1.02
N ARG A 42 23.78 9.15 -0.27
CA ARG A 42 25.09 9.65 -0.70
C ARG A 42 25.20 11.17 -0.61
N ASN A 43 26.44 11.68 -0.53
CA ASN A 43 26.79 13.11 -0.59
C ASN A 43 26.14 13.98 0.49
N ALA A 44 25.64 13.39 1.56
CA ALA A 44 25.05 14.06 2.71
C ALA A 44 25.55 13.42 4.01
N PRO A 45 25.54 14.15 5.14
CA PRO A 45 25.76 13.56 6.44
C PRO A 45 24.78 12.42 6.71
N LEU A 46 25.27 11.29 7.25
CA LEU A 46 24.47 10.10 7.51
C LEU A 46 24.21 9.97 9.01
N THR A 47 22.95 9.89 9.41
CA THR A 47 22.60 9.66 10.81
C THR A 47 22.36 8.18 11.04
N ILE A 48 23.04 7.61 12.05
CA ILE A 48 22.75 6.28 12.61
C ILE A 48 22.29 6.50 14.04
N TRP A 49 21.19 5.89 14.41
CA TRP A 49 20.52 6.15 15.69
C TRP A 49 19.91 4.88 16.28
N GLY A 50 19.51 4.97 17.53
CA GLY A 50 18.82 3.91 18.23
C GLY A 50 18.61 4.24 19.70
N THR A 51 18.29 3.22 20.47
CA THR A 51 18.16 3.33 21.92
C THR A 51 19.13 2.36 22.63
N ALA A 52 19.49 2.69 23.88
CA ALA A 52 20.29 1.89 24.78
C ALA A 52 19.92 2.27 26.21
N ASP A 53 20.57 1.70 27.21
CA ASP A 53 20.39 2.19 28.59
C ASP A 53 20.92 3.62 28.74
N PRO A 54 20.33 4.44 29.61
CA PRO A 54 20.84 5.78 29.89
C PRO A 54 22.34 5.76 30.25
N ALA A 55 23.10 6.70 29.68
CA ALA A 55 24.57 6.79 29.81
C ALA A 55 25.38 5.63 29.22
N GLU A 56 24.75 4.70 28.48
CA GLU A 56 25.46 3.64 27.76
C GLU A 56 26.35 4.21 26.66
N LYS A 57 27.55 3.64 26.53
CA LYS A 57 28.50 4.00 25.48
C LYS A 57 28.26 3.17 24.23
N VAL A 58 27.81 3.80 23.17
CA VAL A 58 27.60 3.17 21.86
C VAL A 58 28.76 3.48 20.94
N CYS A 59 29.26 2.45 20.27
CA CYS A 59 30.37 2.53 19.34
C CYS A 59 29.96 2.04 17.96
N VAL A 60 29.87 2.94 16.99
CA VAL A 60 29.58 2.63 15.58
C VAL A 60 30.90 2.54 14.81
N LYS A 61 31.17 1.39 14.20
CA LYS A 61 32.34 1.17 13.31
C LYS A 61 31.83 1.07 11.86
N PHE A 62 32.31 1.96 11.01
CA PHE A 62 31.96 1.99 9.61
C PHE A 62 33.13 2.49 8.75
N GLN A 63 33.44 1.82 7.64
CA GLN A 63 34.51 2.21 6.71
C GLN A 63 35.86 2.51 7.41
N LYS A 64 36.35 1.56 8.24
CA LYS A 64 37.61 1.66 9.00
C LYS A 64 37.65 2.82 10.03
N LYS A 65 36.54 3.55 10.22
CA LYS A 65 36.40 4.60 11.23
C LYS A 65 35.52 4.15 12.38
N GLN A 66 35.75 4.74 13.54
CA GLN A 66 35.01 4.47 14.77
C GLN A 66 34.41 5.78 15.28
N TYR A 67 33.11 5.74 15.59
CA TYR A 67 32.36 6.85 16.13
C TYR A 67 31.78 6.44 17.48
N LYS A 68 31.96 7.27 18.50
CA LYS A 68 31.48 6.99 19.86
C LYS A 68 30.48 8.03 20.29
N VAL A 69 29.40 7.58 20.90
CA VAL A 69 28.34 8.42 21.46
C VAL A 69 27.89 7.82 22.78
N THR A 70 27.32 8.64 23.65
CA THR A 70 26.70 8.18 24.89
C THR A 70 25.19 8.41 24.78
N ALA A 71 24.40 7.40 25.13
CA ALA A 71 22.95 7.52 25.18
C ALA A 71 22.53 8.58 26.24
N ASP A 72 21.54 9.37 25.91
CA ASP A 72 21.00 10.41 26.79
C ASP A 72 20.20 9.83 27.99
N GLU A 73 19.61 10.68 28.79
CA GLU A 73 18.79 10.29 29.96
C GLU A 73 17.54 9.48 29.58
N ASN A 74 17.07 9.59 28.34
CA ASN A 74 15.95 8.83 27.78
C ASN A 74 16.42 7.57 27.04
N GLY A 75 17.71 7.26 27.07
CA GLY A 75 18.32 6.14 26.38
C GLY A 75 18.45 6.36 24.86
N LYS A 76 18.23 7.56 24.34
CA LYS A 76 18.35 7.86 22.89
C LYS A 76 19.80 8.17 22.55
N TRP A 77 20.27 7.66 21.41
CA TRP A 77 21.57 7.99 20.86
C TRP A 77 21.51 8.20 19.36
N ALA A 78 22.34 9.07 18.84
CA ALA A 78 22.54 9.25 17.41
C ALA A 78 24.00 9.64 17.14
N VAL A 79 24.54 9.15 16.04
CA VAL A 79 25.84 9.52 15.53
C VAL A 79 25.75 9.96 14.08
N THR A 80 26.43 11.05 13.76
CA THR A 80 26.50 11.54 12.37
C THR A 80 27.81 11.10 11.75
N LEU A 81 27.71 10.34 10.66
CA LEU A 81 28.83 9.95 9.82
C LEU A 81 29.03 11.00 8.72
N PRO A 82 30.27 11.24 8.25
CA PRO A 82 30.52 12.17 7.16
C PRO A 82 29.88 11.69 5.86
N ALA A 83 29.59 12.64 4.98
CA ALA A 83 29.11 12.37 3.64
C ALA A 83 30.01 11.38 2.89
N MET A 84 29.40 10.46 2.16
CA MET A 84 30.07 9.43 1.37
C MET A 84 29.61 9.47 -0.08
N LYS A 85 30.47 9.01 -0.98
CA LYS A 85 30.11 8.72 -2.37
C LYS A 85 29.33 7.42 -2.47
N ALA A 86 28.60 7.24 -3.55
CA ALA A 86 27.88 5.99 -3.85
C ALA A 86 28.82 4.78 -3.83
N GLY A 87 28.32 3.65 -3.36
CA GLY A 87 29.04 2.38 -3.32
C GLY A 87 28.44 1.36 -2.37
N GLY A 88 29.14 0.27 -2.17
CA GLY A 88 28.74 -0.87 -1.36
C GLY A 88 28.92 -2.18 -2.12
N PRO A 89 28.49 -3.34 -1.55
CA PRO A 89 27.94 -3.44 -0.21
C PRO A 89 28.98 -3.27 0.90
N TYR A 90 28.56 -2.68 2.02
CA TYR A 90 29.38 -2.44 3.19
C TYR A 90 28.83 -3.18 4.42
N SER A 91 29.68 -3.36 5.44
CA SER A 91 29.25 -3.79 6.77
C SER A 91 29.47 -2.70 7.80
N MET A 92 28.59 -2.63 8.79
CA MET A 92 28.64 -1.72 9.93
C MET A 92 28.56 -2.53 11.22
N THR A 93 29.35 -2.14 12.24
CA THR A 93 29.24 -2.75 13.57
C THR A 93 28.79 -1.70 14.57
N ILE A 94 27.77 -2.00 15.36
CA ILE A 94 27.25 -1.14 16.42
C ILE A 94 27.28 -1.94 17.71
N ASN A 95 28.27 -1.65 18.58
CA ASN A 95 28.70 -2.50 19.71
C ASN A 95 28.95 -3.95 19.21
N ASP A 96 28.08 -4.88 19.58
CA ASP A 96 28.13 -6.31 19.20
C ASP A 96 27.22 -6.66 18.00
N ILE A 97 26.40 -5.71 17.54
CA ILE A 97 25.50 -5.89 16.38
C ILE A 97 26.28 -5.65 15.08
N VAL A 98 26.20 -6.58 14.16
CA VAL A 98 26.79 -6.46 12.81
C VAL A 98 25.67 -6.34 11.79
N LEU A 99 25.69 -5.24 11.03
CA LEU A 99 24.79 -5.01 9.89
C LEU A 99 25.59 -5.22 8.59
N ASN A 100 24.98 -5.94 7.66
CA ASN A 100 25.59 -6.32 6.39
C ASN A 100 24.81 -5.79 5.19
N ASP A 101 25.39 -5.90 4.00
CA ASP A 101 24.79 -5.55 2.72
C ASP A 101 24.29 -4.09 2.65
N ILE A 102 25.00 -3.17 3.30
CA ILE A 102 24.67 -1.74 3.32
C ILE A 102 25.11 -1.08 2.01
N LEU A 103 24.22 -0.38 1.34
CA LEU A 103 24.54 0.43 0.18
C LEU A 103 24.56 1.93 0.55
N VAL A 104 25.36 2.70 -0.18
CA VAL A 104 25.30 4.16 -0.19
C VAL A 104 24.87 4.60 -1.57
N GLY A 105 23.76 5.33 -1.68
CA GLY A 105 23.14 5.66 -2.94
C GLY A 105 22.12 6.79 -2.79
N ASP A 106 21.19 6.91 -3.69
CA ASP A 106 20.12 7.89 -3.63
C ASP A 106 18.88 7.32 -2.96
N VAL A 107 18.41 7.93 -1.87
CA VAL A 107 17.26 7.47 -1.09
C VAL A 107 16.07 8.41 -1.29
N PHE A 108 14.94 7.86 -1.70
CA PHE A 108 13.71 8.62 -1.89
C PHE A 108 12.60 8.15 -0.95
N LEU A 109 11.90 9.14 -0.37
CA LEU A 109 10.62 8.91 0.29
C LEU A 109 9.51 9.00 -0.76
N CYS A 110 8.85 7.88 -1.03
CA CYS A 110 7.71 7.82 -1.94
C CYS A 110 6.42 7.72 -1.11
N SER A 111 5.53 8.70 -1.24
CA SER A 111 4.31 8.76 -0.41
C SER A 111 3.10 9.23 -1.21
N GLY A 112 1.92 9.01 -0.64
CA GLY A 112 0.64 9.33 -1.26
C GLY A 112 -0.41 8.25 -1.05
N GLN A 113 -1.31 8.10 -2.03
CA GLN A 113 -2.41 7.15 -1.94
C GLN A 113 -2.26 5.97 -2.94
N SER A 114 -3.36 5.38 -3.37
CA SER A 114 -3.39 4.12 -4.13
C SER A 114 -2.54 4.12 -5.40
N ASN A 115 -2.42 5.23 -6.14
CA ASN A 115 -1.58 5.30 -7.33
C ASN A 115 -0.08 5.28 -7.02
N MET A 116 0.34 5.73 -5.81
CA MET A 116 1.68 5.51 -5.29
C MET A 116 1.84 4.09 -4.75
N GLU A 117 0.79 3.52 -4.21
CA GLU A 117 0.83 2.22 -3.56
C GLU A 117 0.75 1.04 -4.52
N LEU A 118 0.05 1.20 -5.65
CA LEU A 118 -0.32 0.14 -6.59
C LEU A 118 0.86 -0.80 -6.89
N PRO A 119 0.76 -2.11 -6.56
CA PRO A 119 1.88 -3.02 -6.71
C PRO A 119 2.11 -3.42 -8.17
N VAL A 120 3.33 -3.84 -8.48
CA VAL A 120 3.76 -4.28 -9.81
C VAL A 120 2.85 -5.38 -10.38
N ASN A 121 2.36 -6.29 -9.56
CA ASN A 121 1.46 -7.35 -10.02
C ASN A 121 0.19 -6.81 -10.71
N ARG A 122 -0.20 -5.56 -10.44
CA ARG A 122 -1.37 -4.90 -11.03
C ARG A 122 -1.12 -4.33 -12.42
N VAL A 123 0.14 -4.14 -12.80
CA VAL A 123 0.54 -3.61 -14.11
C VAL A 123 1.14 -4.68 -15.03
N MET A 124 1.14 -5.94 -14.59
CA MET A 124 1.66 -7.07 -15.37
C MET A 124 0.96 -7.24 -16.73
N ASP A 125 -0.31 -6.86 -16.83
CA ASP A 125 -1.03 -6.90 -18.10
C ASP A 125 -0.39 -6.05 -19.21
N LYS A 126 0.32 -5.00 -18.83
CA LYS A 126 0.99 -4.10 -19.78
C LYS A 126 2.49 -4.33 -19.88
N TYR A 127 3.12 -4.83 -18.81
CA TYR A 127 4.57 -4.81 -18.67
C TYR A 127 5.18 -6.15 -18.28
N ALA A 128 4.47 -7.27 -18.45
CA ALA A 128 4.97 -8.59 -18.08
C ALA A 128 6.36 -8.87 -18.69
N ASP A 129 6.52 -8.63 -20.00
CA ASP A 129 7.76 -8.90 -20.74
C ASP A 129 8.97 -8.08 -20.23
N GLU A 130 8.70 -6.92 -19.62
CA GLU A 130 9.75 -6.06 -19.06
C GLU A 130 10.08 -6.37 -17.59
N ILE A 131 9.15 -7.00 -16.89
CA ILE A 131 9.24 -7.23 -15.44
C ILE A 131 9.70 -8.65 -15.13
N GLU A 132 9.21 -9.63 -15.91
CA GLU A 132 9.55 -11.04 -15.68
C GLU A 132 11.03 -11.29 -15.94
N GLY A 133 11.71 -11.87 -14.94
CA GLY A 133 13.13 -12.18 -15.02
C GLY A 133 14.07 -11.00 -14.81
N TYR A 134 13.58 -9.77 -14.61
CA TYR A 134 14.44 -8.62 -14.29
C TYR A 134 14.81 -8.58 -12.81
N GLU A 135 16.11 -8.45 -12.55
CA GLU A 135 16.67 -8.31 -11.21
C GLU A 135 17.71 -7.20 -11.17
N ASN A 136 17.72 -6.43 -10.10
CA ASN A 136 18.74 -5.42 -9.83
C ASN A 136 18.93 -5.25 -8.31
N THR A 137 19.97 -5.88 -7.78
CA THR A 137 20.25 -5.85 -6.35
C THR A 137 20.86 -4.52 -5.87
N SER A 138 21.17 -3.58 -6.75
CA SER A 138 21.51 -2.19 -6.37
C SER A 138 20.28 -1.37 -6.01
N VAL A 139 19.08 -1.87 -6.28
CA VAL A 139 17.81 -1.26 -5.86
C VAL A 139 17.28 -1.98 -4.62
N ARG A 140 16.92 -1.19 -3.61
CA ARG A 140 16.33 -1.67 -2.36
C ARG A 140 15.01 -0.95 -2.09
N TYR A 141 14.06 -1.69 -1.54
CA TYR A 141 12.71 -1.21 -1.29
C TYR A 141 12.22 -1.60 0.11
N VAL A 142 11.61 -0.64 0.80
CA VAL A 142 10.85 -0.84 2.03
C VAL A 142 9.45 -0.28 1.84
N LYS A 143 8.43 -1.09 2.12
CA LYS A 143 7.06 -0.61 2.33
C LYS A 143 6.86 -0.38 3.81
N VAL A 144 6.65 0.88 4.21
CA VAL A 144 6.30 1.23 5.59
C VAL A 144 4.96 0.58 5.93
N PRO A 145 4.89 -0.26 6.98
CA PRO A 145 3.65 -0.91 7.36
C PRO A 145 2.59 0.09 7.80
N TYR A 146 1.33 -0.16 7.45
CA TYR A 146 0.21 0.70 7.80
C TYR A 146 0.12 0.95 9.30
N SER A 147 0.12 2.22 9.68
CA SER A 147 -0.01 2.65 11.05
C SER A 147 -0.62 4.04 11.09
N TYR A 148 -1.52 4.29 12.02
CA TYR A 148 -1.99 5.63 12.35
C TYR A 148 -2.04 5.80 13.87
N ASP A 149 -1.89 7.03 14.32
CA ASP A 149 -2.04 7.39 15.73
C ASP A 149 -2.50 8.86 15.83
N PHE A 150 -3.54 9.12 16.58
CA PHE A 150 -4.11 10.46 16.70
C PHE A 150 -3.59 11.21 17.93
N SER A 151 -2.98 10.52 18.88
CA SER A 151 -2.56 11.05 20.15
C SER A 151 -1.06 11.28 20.28
N GLN A 152 -0.24 10.46 19.60
CA GLN A 152 1.21 10.53 19.73
C GLN A 152 1.95 10.14 18.44
N GLN A 153 3.10 10.74 18.26
CA GLN A 153 4.05 10.38 17.21
C GLN A 153 4.75 9.06 17.58
N LYS A 154 4.84 8.13 16.63
CA LYS A 154 5.53 6.87 16.85
C LYS A 154 7.04 7.06 16.68
N GLU A 155 7.81 6.50 17.58
CA GLU A 155 9.29 6.58 17.54
C GLU A 155 9.89 5.67 16.44
N ASP A 156 9.21 4.59 16.06
CA ASP A 156 9.66 3.66 15.03
C ASP A 156 8.47 3.08 14.26
N ILE A 157 8.75 2.54 13.08
CA ILE A 157 7.78 1.80 12.27
C ILE A 157 7.66 0.35 12.78
N ARG A 158 6.55 -0.31 12.41
CA ARG A 158 6.41 -1.74 12.67
C ARG A 158 7.45 -2.54 11.89
N PRO A 159 7.85 -3.74 12.37
CA PRO A 159 8.89 -4.55 11.74
C PRO A 159 8.67 -4.80 10.26
N VAL A 160 9.69 -4.52 9.48
CA VAL A 160 9.79 -4.74 8.03
C VAL A 160 11.27 -4.84 7.66
N THR A 161 11.59 -5.38 6.50
CA THR A 161 12.97 -5.52 6.01
C THR A 161 13.18 -4.80 4.69
N TRP A 162 14.40 -4.35 4.45
CA TRP A 162 14.83 -3.92 3.14
C TRP A 162 14.86 -5.11 2.19
N ARG A 163 14.22 -4.99 1.03
CA ARG A 163 14.14 -6.05 0.03
C ARG A 163 14.85 -5.62 -1.26
N PRO A 164 15.78 -6.43 -1.79
CA PRO A 164 16.37 -6.18 -3.10
C PRO A 164 15.33 -6.39 -4.21
N MET A 165 15.53 -5.73 -5.34
CA MET A 165 14.72 -5.92 -6.54
C MET A 165 15.10 -7.24 -7.21
N THR A 166 14.40 -8.31 -6.83
CA THR A 166 14.53 -9.66 -7.40
C THR A 166 13.20 -10.14 -7.94
N THR A 167 13.20 -11.16 -8.79
CA THR A 167 11.97 -11.77 -9.33
C THR A 167 10.98 -12.21 -8.25
N GLU A 168 11.48 -12.63 -7.09
CA GLU A 168 10.66 -13.02 -5.94
C GLU A 168 9.95 -11.81 -5.30
N ASN A 169 10.66 -10.69 -5.16
CA ASN A 169 10.20 -9.54 -4.40
C ASN A 169 9.41 -8.52 -5.23
N VAL A 170 9.75 -8.38 -6.50
CA VAL A 170 9.35 -7.25 -7.35
C VAL A 170 7.84 -7.09 -7.51
N LYS A 171 7.09 -8.18 -7.50
CA LYS A 171 5.63 -8.16 -7.71
C LYS A 171 4.87 -7.40 -6.64
N ASP A 172 5.44 -7.29 -5.44
CA ASP A 172 4.87 -6.55 -4.31
C ASP A 172 5.37 -5.10 -4.21
N PHE A 173 6.37 -4.71 -4.99
CA PHE A 173 6.84 -3.32 -4.99
C PHE A 173 5.78 -2.42 -5.62
N SER A 174 5.75 -1.16 -5.19
CA SER A 174 4.97 -0.14 -5.90
C SER A 174 5.40 -0.06 -7.36
N ALA A 175 4.46 -0.11 -8.29
CA ALA A 175 4.77 -0.11 -9.72
C ALA A 175 5.50 1.18 -10.18
N ILE A 176 5.07 2.34 -9.68
CA ILE A 176 5.74 3.60 -9.99
C ILE A 176 7.14 3.64 -9.38
N CYS A 177 7.31 3.17 -8.14
CA CYS A 177 8.60 3.08 -7.48
C CYS A 177 9.54 2.09 -8.17
N TYR A 178 9.01 0.95 -8.64
CA TYR A 178 9.76 -0.04 -9.41
C TYR A 178 10.37 0.58 -10.67
N PHE A 179 9.54 1.19 -11.53
CA PHE A 179 10.04 1.81 -12.75
C PHE A 179 10.97 2.99 -12.46
N PHE A 180 10.63 3.83 -11.48
CA PHE A 180 11.45 4.97 -11.10
C PHE A 180 12.84 4.54 -10.63
N SER A 181 12.93 3.64 -9.66
CA SER A 181 14.21 3.24 -9.08
C SER A 181 15.07 2.45 -10.07
N ARG A 182 14.45 1.56 -10.86
CA ARG A 182 15.11 0.83 -11.93
C ARG A 182 15.72 1.78 -12.95
N LEU A 183 14.91 2.67 -13.55
CA LEU A 183 15.36 3.58 -14.60
C LEU A 183 16.39 4.60 -14.08
N LEU A 184 16.29 5.02 -12.82
CA LEU A 184 17.26 5.94 -12.22
C LEU A 184 18.62 5.24 -12.04
N GLU A 185 18.63 4.03 -11.49
CA GLU A 185 19.85 3.24 -11.32
C GLU A 185 20.51 2.93 -12.67
N GLU A 186 19.73 2.46 -13.67
CA GLU A 186 20.22 2.20 -15.04
C GLU A 186 20.88 3.44 -15.69
N LYS A 187 20.35 4.65 -15.43
CA LYS A 187 20.90 5.90 -16.00
C LYS A 187 22.09 6.45 -15.24
N THR A 188 22.16 6.25 -13.94
CA THR A 188 23.17 6.89 -13.08
C THR A 188 24.25 5.95 -12.59
N ASN A 189 24.02 4.65 -12.64
CA ASN A 189 24.83 3.59 -12.04
C ASN A 189 25.09 3.85 -10.54
N VAL A 190 24.07 4.39 -9.85
CA VAL A 190 24.07 4.70 -8.42
C VAL A 190 23.01 3.83 -7.73
N PRO A 191 23.34 3.15 -6.62
CA PRO A 191 22.33 2.41 -5.86
C PRO A 191 21.14 3.29 -5.46
N VAL A 192 19.93 2.72 -5.49
CA VAL A 192 18.69 3.45 -5.17
C VAL A 192 17.95 2.77 -4.03
N GLY A 193 17.63 3.53 -2.99
CA GLY A 193 16.78 3.13 -1.88
C GLY A 193 15.41 3.78 -1.97
N ILE A 194 14.35 2.99 -1.87
CA ILE A 194 12.96 3.48 -1.81
C ILE A 194 12.37 3.17 -0.45
N ILE A 195 11.93 4.20 0.26
CA ILE A 195 11.07 4.07 1.44
C ILE A 195 9.67 4.50 0.99
N ASN A 196 8.76 3.53 0.86
CA ASN A 196 7.39 3.79 0.43
C ASN A 196 6.45 3.86 1.63
N ALA A 197 5.96 5.07 1.95
CA ALA A 197 4.96 5.35 2.96
C ALA A 197 3.68 5.82 2.28
N SER A 198 2.87 4.88 1.75
CA SER A 198 1.63 5.17 1.04
C SER A 198 0.49 4.29 1.52
N TRP A 199 -0.75 4.80 1.43
CA TRP A 199 -1.96 4.07 1.79
C TRP A 199 -3.12 4.50 0.89
N GLY A 200 -3.78 3.54 0.24
CA GLY A 200 -4.87 3.79 -0.71
C GLY A 200 -6.03 4.58 -0.09
N GLY A 201 -6.60 5.51 -0.88
CA GLY A 201 -7.78 6.30 -0.50
C GLY A 201 -7.51 7.48 0.45
N THR A 202 -6.29 7.68 0.92
CA THR A 202 -5.99 8.67 1.96
C THR A 202 -5.92 10.10 1.41
N PRO A 203 -6.54 11.08 2.09
CA PRO A 203 -6.43 12.49 1.74
C PRO A 203 -5.13 13.10 2.25
N VAL A 204 -4.73 14.25 1.70
CA VAL A 204 -3.46 14.92 2.02
C VAL A 204 -3.34 15.29 3.50
N GLU A 205 -4.41 15.73 4.15
CA GLU A 205 -4.43 16.14 5.55
C GLU A 205 -4.10 15.01 6.54
N ALA A 206 -4.28 13.75 6.16
CA ALA A 206 -3.88 12.61 6.98
C ALA A 206 -2.36 12.50 7.16
N TRP A 207 -1.59 13.09 6.25
CA TRP A 207 -0.14 13.05 6.17
C TRP A 207 0.57 14.30 6.70
N VAL A 208 -0.17 15.25 7.25
CA VAL A 208 0.35 16.52 7.81
C VAL A 208 0.31 16.46 9.33
N SER A 209 1.33 17.03 10.00
CA SER A 209 1.32 17.12 11.47
C SER A 209 0.21 18.05 11.97
N GLU A 210 -0.14 17.93 13.24
CA GLU A 210 -1.08 18.84 13.88
C GLU A 210 -0.60 20.29 13.78
N LYS A 211 0.71 20.53 13.96
CA LYS A 211 1.32 21.84 13.78
C LYS A 211 1.21 22.34 12.34
N GLY A 212 1.41 21.48 11.35
CA GLY A 212 1.25 21.81 9.94
C GLY A 212 -0.19 22.18 9.58
N LEU A 213 -1.17 21.61 10.30
CA LEU A 213 -2.61 21.90 10.11
C LEU A 213 -3.14 23.06 10.99
N GLN A 214 -2.29 23.81 11.68
CA GLN A 214 -2.76 24.89 12.58
C GLN A 214 -3.65 25.96 11.90
N ASN A 215 -3.49 26.15 10.57
CA ASN A 215 -4.31 27.07 9.78
C ASN A 215 -5.58 26.40 9.20
N PHE A 216 -5.86 25.16 9.56
CA PHE A 216 -7.01 24.36 9.13
C PHE A 216 -7.68 23.76 10.37
N PRO A 217 -8.32 24.61 11.21
CA PRO A 217 -8.82 24.19 12.52
C PRO A 217 -9.87 23.08 12.48
N GLU A 218 -10.62 22.96 11.38
CA GLU A 218 -11.59 21.87 11.17
C GLU A 218 -10.91 20.49 11.16
N TYR A 219 -9.71 20.36 10.60
CA TYR A 219 -8.95 19.10 10.58
C TYR A 219 -8.36 18.77 11.95
N VAL A 220 -7.91 19.78 12.70
CA VAL A 220 -7.45 19.60 14.08
C VAL A 220 -8.60 19.12 14.97
N HIS A 221 -9.79 19.73 14.83
CA HIS A 221 -10.99 19.29 15.57
C HIS A 221 -11.40 17.87 15.18
N GLN A 222 -11.37 17.52 13.90
CA GLN A 222 -11.67 16.15 13.46
C GLN A 222 -10.71 15.11 14.05
N LYS A 223 -9.42 15.42 14.10
CA LYS A 223 -8.40 14.56 14.73
C LYS A 223 -8.68 14.38 16.22
N ALA A 224 -9.00 15.47 16.94
CA ALA A 224 -9.25 15.46 18.37
C ALA A 224 -10.41 14.51 18.78
N LEU A 225 -11.40 14.29 17.91
CA LEU A 225 -12.48 13.33 18.17
C LEU A 225 -11.97 11.88 18.34
N TYR A 226 -10.87 11.53 17.70
CA TYR A 226 -10.32 10.16 17.68
C TYR A 226 -9.07 9.98 18.55
N GLU A 227 -8.71 10.97 19.36
CA GLU A 227 -7.72 10.80 20.44
C GLU A 227 -8.24 9.87 21.53
N ASP A 228 -9.56 9.83 21.71
CA ASP A 228 -10.21 8.85 22.59
C ASP A 228 -10.15 7.44 21.97
N THR A 229 -9.16 6.68 22.39
CA THR A 229 -8.93 5.31 21.91
C THR A 229 -10.08 4.37 22.28
N GLU A 230 -10.82 4.64 23.36
CA GLU A 230 -12.00 3.86 23.72
C GLU A 230 -13.15 4.12 22.75
N LEU A 231 -13.37 5.37 22.36
CA LEU A 231 -14.34 5.72 21.31
C LEU A 231 -14.01 5.03 19.99
N VAL A 232 -12.75 5.09 19.54
CA VAL A 232 -12.28 4.41 18.31
C VAL A 232 -12.54 2.91 18.40
N SER A 233 -12.21 2.29 19.51
CA SER A 233 -12.43 0.86 19.74
C SER A 233 -13.91 0.49 19.70
N ARG A 234 -14.78 1.28 20.34
CA ARG A 234 -16.23 1.06 20.33
C ARG A 234 -16.83 1.22 18.93
N ILE A 235 -16.42 2.23 18.18
CA ILE A 235 -16.86 2.41 16.79
C ILE A 235 -16.45 1.19 15.97
N THR A 236 -15.17 0.81 16.01
CA THR A 236 -14.63 -0.33 15.25
C THR A 236 -15.40 -1.63 15.55
N GLU A 237 -15.65 -1.91 16.83
CA GLU A 237 -16.35 -3.13 17.22
C GLU A 237 -17.83 -3.10 16.80
N THR A 238 -18.49 -1.96 16.95
CA THR A 238 -19.89 -1.78 16.53
C THR A 238 -20.04 -1.96 15.01
N GLU A 239 -19.17 -1.34 14.23
CA GLU A 239 -19.17 -1.48 12.76
C GLU A 239 -18.87 -2.92 12.33
N ARG A 240 -17.92 -3.58 12.98
CA ARG A 240 -17.61 -5.00 12.75
C ARG A 240 -18.83 -5.90 12.98
N LEU A 241 -19.57 -5.67 14.07
CA LEU A 241 -20.79 -6.43 14.38
C LEU A 241 -21.90 -6.16 13.36
N HIS A 242 -22.09 -4.91 12.96
CA HIS A 242 -23.07 -4.54 11.93
C HIS A 242 -22.73 -5.20 10.59
N GLN A 243 -21.47 -5.15 10.18
CA GLN A 243 -21.00 -5.78 8.94
C GLN A 243 -21.18 -7.30 8.97
N GLN A 244 -20.87 -7.94 10.10
CA GLN A 244 -21.09 -9.39 10.28
C GLN A 244 -22.58 -9.74 10.22
N ALA A 245 -23.44 -8.96 10.86
CA ALA A 245 -24.89 -9.16 10.81
C ALA A 245 -25.43 -9.02 9.39
N TRP A 246 -25.01 -7.98 8.68
CA TRP A 246 -25.39 -7.73 7.29
C TRP A 246 -24.94 -8.89 6.38
N ASN A 247 -23.68 -9.33 6.46
CA ASN A 247 -23.16 -10.46 5.70
C ASN A 247 -23.91 -11.76 6.01
N LYS A 248 -24.23 -12.00 7.27
CA LYS A 248 -24.99 -13.20 7.67
C LYS A 248 -26.39 -13.23 7.03
N VAL A 249 -27.07 -12.08 6.99
CA VAL A 249 -28.39 -11.95 6.32
C VAL A 249 -28.21 -12.16 4.81
N LEU A 250 -27.23 -11.50 4.18
CA LEU A 250 -26.93 -11.63 2.76
C LEU A 250 -26.76 -13.09 2.34
N TYR A 251 -25.88 -13.83 3.02
CA TYR A 251 -25.63 -15.24 2.71
C TYR A 251 -26.85 -16.13 2.98
N LYS A 252 -27.58 -15.87 4.06
CA LYS A 252 -28.76 -16.66 4.42
C LYS A 252 -29.94 -16.43 3.49
N SER A 253 -30.09 -15.22 2.93
CA SER A 253 -31.19 -14.85 2.05
C SER A 253 -30.90 -15.04 0.56
N ASP A 254 -29.67 -15.35 0.18
CA ASP A 254 -29.29 -15.56 -1.22
C ASP A 254 -29.87 -16.87 -1.76
N ALA A 255 -30.95 -16.76 -2.53
CA ALA A 255 -31.67 -17.88 -3.13
C ALA A 255 -30.75 -18.77 -4.02
N GLY A 256 -29.70 -18.20 -4.58
CA GLY A 256 -28.77 -18.92 -5.43
C GLY A 256 -27.89 -19.94 -4.72
N LEU A 257 -27.78 -19.82 -3.38
CA LEU A 257 -27.03 -20.78 -2.55
C LEU A 257 -27.93 -21.85 -1.91
N HIS A 258 -29.23 -21.56 -1.82
CA HIS A 258 -30.17 -22.38 -1.06
C HIS A 258 -31.23 -22.97 -2.00
N GLY A 259 -31.18 -24.26 -2.21
CA GLY A 259 -32.09 -24.98 -3.08
C GLY A 259 -31.57 -26.40 -3.28
N VAL A 260 -32.33 -27.21 -3.99
CA VAL A 260 -31.92 -28.59 -4.32
C VAL A 260 -30.66 -28.54 -5.20
N THR A 261 -30.63 -27.62 -6.16
CA THR A 261 -29.50 -27.39 -7.06
C THR A 261 -29.07 -25.92 -6.93
N PRO A 262 -27.82 -25.63 -6.48
CA PRO A 262 -27.31 -24.27 -6.42
C PRO A 262 -27.24 -23.64 -7.81
N TRP A 263 -27.44 -22.32 -7.89
CA TRP A 263 -27.48 -21.61 -9.18
C TRP A 263 -26.15 -21.60 -9.95
N TYR A 264 -25.05 -21.91 -9.30
CA TYR A 264 -23.76 -22.10 -9.95
C TYR A 264 -23.54 -23.50 -10.53
N ALA A 265 -24.40 -24.48 -10.20
CA ALA A 265 -24.26 -25.85 -10.69
C ALA A 265 -24.42 -25.90 -12.21
N GLU A 266 -23.68 -26.79 -12.86
CA GLU A 266 -23.69 -26.92 -14.31
C GLU A 266 -25.06 -27.34 -14.86
N ASP A 267 -25.73 -28.24 -14.14
CA ASP A 267 -27.04 -28.83 -14.47
C ASP A 267 -28.25 -28.00 -14.00
N TYR A 268 -28.01 -26.80 -13.40
CA TYR A 268 -29.09 -25.92 -12.99
C TYR A 268 -29.86 -25.40 -14.20
N ASP A 269 -31.20 -25.54 -14.19
CA ASP A 269 -32.08 -25.00 -15.21
C ASP A 269 -32.26 -23.49 -15.04
N ASP A 270 -31.67 -22.72 -15.93
CA ASP A 270 -31.74 -21.26 -15.98
C ASP A 270 -32.70 -20.75 -17.09
N SER A 271 -33.64 -21.57 -17.53
CA SER A 271 -34.57 -21.24 -18.64
C SER A 271 -35.48 -20.04 -18.30
N ASP A 272 -35.80 -19.85 -17.03
CA ASP A 272 -36.64 -18.75 -16.51
C ASP A 272 -35.87 -17.45 -16.21
N TRP A 273 -34.54 -17.44 -16.43
CA TRP A 273 -33.73 -16.25 -16.15
C TRP A 273 -33.91 -15.20 -17.22
N GLU A 274 -33.93 -13.92 -16.79
CA GLU A 274 -33.99 -12.77 -17.69
C GLU A 274 -32.72 -12.68 -18.54
N LYS A 275 -32.87 -12.37 -19.83
CA LYS A 275 -31.74 -12.05 -20.70
C LYS A 275 -31.42 -10.57 -20.56
N VAL A 276 -30.19 -10.26 -20.21
CA VAL A 276 -29.68 -8.90 -20.01
C VAL A 276 -28.41 -8.67 -20.83
N ASP A 277 -28.18 -7.43 -21.22
CA ASP A 277 -26.85 -6.98 -21.61
C ASP A 277 -26.09 -6.59 -20.33
N MET A 278 -24.90 -7.17 -20.11
CA MET A 278 -24.12 -6.93 -18.91
C MET A 278 -23.72 -5.46 -18.72
N PHE A 279 -23.68 -4.68 -19.79
CA PHE A 279 -23.29 -3.27 -19.78
C PHE A 279 -24.47 -2.29 -19.67
N LEU A 280 -25.70 -2.77 -19.67
CA LEU A 280 -26.89 -1.95 -19.47
C LEU A 280 -27.37 -1.96 -18.02
N ASP A 281 -28.08 -0.92 -17.63
CA ASP A 281 -28.46 -0.68 -16.23
C ASP A 281 -29.76 -1.33 -15.79
N ASN A 282 -30.53 -1.91 -16.72
CA ASN A 282 -31.88 -2.41 -16.46
C ASN A 282 -31.93 -3.50 -15.37
N TRP A 283 -30.86 -4.26 -15.18
CA TRP A 283 -30.75 -5.25 -14.12
C TRP A 283 -30.23 -4.66 -12.77
N ALA A 284 -29.54 -3.51 -12.83
CA ALA A 284 -28.82 -2.89 -11.70
C ALA A 284 -29.68 -1.87 -10.94
N ILE A 285 -30.73 -1.35 -11.58
CA ILE A 285 -31.55 -0.23 -11.06
C ILE A 285 -33.03 -0.59 -11.13
N ARG A 286 -33.75 -0.34 -10.04
CA ARG A 286 -35.22 -0.42 -10.00
C ARG A 286 -35.78 0.86 -9.39
N ASN A 287 -36.74 1.48 -10.09
CA ASN A 287 -37.36 2.75 -9.66
C ASN A 287 -36.33 3.85 -9.35
N GLY A 288 -35.27 3.96 -10.16
CA GLY A 288 -34.21 4.95 -10.00
C GLY A 288 -33.24 4.70 -8.85
N ARG A 289 -33.31 3.54 -8.18
CA ARG A 289 -32.43 3.19 -7.07
C ARG A 289 -31.59 1.95 -7.40
N PRO A 290 -30.31 1.91 -7.01
CA PRO A 290 -29.49 0.71 -7.12
C PRO A 290 -30.11 -0.47 -6.38
N LEU A 291 -30.02 -1.64 -6.98
CA LEU A 291 -30.39 -2.90 -6.35
C LEU A 291 -29.14 -3.49 -5.67
N ASN A 292 -29.02 -3.25 -4.36
CA ASN A 292 -27.93 -3.83 -3.58
C ASN A 292 -28.26 -5.27 -3.15
N GLY A 293 -27.24 -6.07 -2.88
CA GLY A 293 -27.37 -7.46 -2.49
C GLY A 293 -26.59 -8.39 -3.42
N VAL A 294 -27.23 -9.43 -3.92
CA VAL A 294 -26.57 -10.44 -4.77
C VAL A 294 -27.29 -10.56 -6.11
N HIS A 295 -26.51 -10.46 -7.15
CA HIS A 295 -26.94 -10.69 -8.54
C HIS A 295 -26.20 -11.90 -9.10
N TRP A 296 -26.92 -12.78 -9.74
CA TRP A 296 -26.35 -13.96 -10.40
C TRP A 296 -26.46 -13.81 -11.89
N PHE A 297 -25.33 -14.08 -12.57
CA PHE A 297 -25.23 -14.05 -14.01
C PHE A 297 -24.76 -15.39 -14.52
N ARG A 298 -25.36 -15.88 -15.63
CA ARG A 298 -24.98 -17.12 -16.27
C ARG A 298 -24.80 -16.90 -17.76
N LYS A 299 -23.76 -17.52 -18.34
CA LYS A 299 -23.47 -17.46 -19.76
C LYS A 299 -22.93 -18.80 -20.24
N ASN A 300 -23.55 -19.31 -21.30
CA ASN A 300 -22.95 -20.42 -22.05
C ASN A 300 -21.92 -19.87 -23.03
N PHE A 301 -20.80 -20.51 -23.11
CA PHE A 301 -19.75 -20.22 -24.08
C PHE A 301 -19.21 -21.51 -24.69
N PHE A 302 -18.60 -21.41 -25.86
CA PHE A 302 -18.11 -22.58 -26.60
C PHE A 302 -16.61 -22.47 -26.78
N VAL A 303 -15.90 -23.58 -26.50
CA VAL A 303 -14.47 -23.67 -26.71
C VAL A 303 -14.14 -24.71 -27.75
N PRO A 304 -13.07 -24.52 -28.57
CA PRO A 304 -12.58 -25.48 -29.51
C PRO A 304 -12.16 -26.81 -28.84
N GLU A 305 -12.08 -27.86 -29.61
CA GLU A 305 -11.68 -29.18 -29.11
C GLU A 305 -10.27 -29.21 -28.54
N ASP A 306 -9.37 -28.44 -29.14
CA ASP A 306 -7.96 -28.32 -28.74
C ASP A 306 -7.74 -27.58 -27.40
N TRP A 307 -8.81 -27.01 -26.78
CA TRP A 307 -8.76 -26.40 -25.45
C TRP A 307 -9.12 -27.35 -24.32
N SER A 308 -9.76 -28.47 -24.64
CA SER A 308 -10.12 -29.47 -23.63
C SER A 308 -8.86 -30.03 -22.96
N GLY A 309 -8.86 -30.03 -21.64
CA GLY A 309 -7.72 -30.47 -20.84
C GLY A 309 -6.56 -29.49 -20.73
N LYS A 310 -6.69 -28.25 -21.22
CA LYS A 310 -5.70 -27.20 -21.07
C LYS A 310 -6.09 -26.18 -20.00
N GLU A 311 -5.10 -25.52 -19.43
CA GLU A 311 -5.32 -24.36 -18.57
C GLU A 311 -5.70 -23.13 -19.41
N ALA A 312 -6.57 -22.29 -18.84
CA ALA A 312 -6.97 -21.04 -19.45
C ALA A 312 -6.96 -19.90 -18.44
N VAL A 313 -6.95 -18.68 -18.95
CA VAL A 313 -7.10 -17.46 -18.15
C VAL A 313 -8.44 -16.83 -18.47
N LEU A 314 -9.30 -16.72 -17.47
CA LEU A 314 -10.57 -16.02 -17.55
C LEU A 314 -10.38 -14.57 -17.14
N ARG A 315 -10.78 -13.65 -17.99
CA ARG A 315 -10.79 -12.19 -17.73
C ARG A 315 -12.23 -11.69 -17.72
N LEU A 316 -12.61 -11.00 -16.66
CA LEU A 316 -13.96 -10.43 -16.49
C LEU A 316 -13.90 -8.94 -16.12
N GLY A 317 -12.97 -8.19 -16.72
CA GLY A 317 -12.82 -6.75 -16.53
C GLY A 317 -12.71 -6.35 -15.07
N CYS A 318 -13.45 -5.31 -14.70
CA CYS A 318 -13.70 -4.90 -13.30
C CYS A 318 -15.21 -5.01 -13.02
N ILE A 319 -15.54 -5.48 -11.83
CA ILE A 319 -16.94 -5.70 -11.40
C ILE A 319 -17.21 -4.88 -10.12
N VAL A 320 -18.28 -4.12 -10.09
CA VAL A 320 -18.66 -3.29 -8.93
C VAL A 320 -19.78 -4.00 -8.15
N ASP A 321 -19.57 -4.44 -6.89
CA ASP A 321 -18.37 -4.19 -6.07
C ASP A 321 -17.43 -5.42 -6.01
N ALA A 322 -17.99 -6.62 -5.81
CA ALA A 322 -17.25 -7.86 -5.60
C ALA A 322 -17.90 -9.02 -6.37
N ASP A 323 -17.21 -10.15 -6.45
CA ASP A 323 -17.70 -11.31 -7.17
C ASP A 323 -17.23 -12.64 -6.59
N SER A 324 -17.89 -13.72 -7.01
CA SER A 324 -17.40 -15.10 -6.97
C SER A 324 -17.73 -15.75 -8.31
N VAL A 325 -16.76 -16.43 -8.90
CA VAL A 325 -16.86 -16.93 -10.29
C VAL A 325 -16.73 -18.44 -10.32
N PHE A 326 -17.56 -19.06 -11.15
CA PHE A 326 -17.62 -20.52 -11.33
C PHE A 326 -17.60 -20.87 -12.81
N VAL A 327 -16.84 -21.90 -13.16
CA VAL A 327 -16.82 -22.52 -14.50
C VAL A 327 -17.30 -23.95 -14.36
N ASN A 328 -18.34 -24.32 -15.11
CA ASN A 328 -18.96 -25.66 -15.07
C ASN A 328 -19.25 -26.13 -13.63
N GLY A 329 -19.79 -25.23 -12.79
CA GLY A 329 -20.13 -25.49 -11.40
C GLY A 329 -18.97 -25.43 -10.40
N HIS A 330 -17.74 -25.26 -10.86
CA HIS A 330 -16.55 -25.23 -10.00
C HIS A 330 -16.04 -23.80 -9.78
N PHE A 331 -15.79 -23.44 -8.52
CA PHE A 331 -15.25 -22.14 -8.14
C PHE A 331 -13.85 -21.92 -8.72
N VAL A 332 -13.64 -20.77 -9.37
CA VAL A 332 -12.34 -20.42 -10.00
C VAL A 332 -11.71 -19.16 -9.39
N GLY A 333 -12.46 -18.32 -8.69
CA GLY A 333 -11.90 -17.15 -8.05
C GLY A 333 -12.91 -16.14 -7.53
N THR A 334 -12.40 -15.16 -6.78
CA THR A 334 -13.18 -14.07 -6.18
C THR A 334 -12.31 -12.82 -6.03
N VAL A 335 -12.90 -11.65 -6.14
CA VAL A 335 -12.31 -10.36 -5.78
C VAL A 335 -13.31 -9.60 -4.91
N SER A 336 -12.85 -9.08 -3.78
CA SER A 336 -13.71 -8.54 -2.72
C SER A 336 -14.07 -7.06 -2.86
N TYR A 337 -13.53 -6.35 -3.87
CA TYR A 337 -13.83 -4.94 -4.10
C TYR A 337 -13.63 -4.52 -5.58
N GLN A 338 -14.11 -3.34 -5.93
CA GLN A 338 -14.37 -2.94 -7.32
C GLN A 338 -13.14 -2.76 -8.23
N TYR A 339 -11.99 -2.34 -7.71
CA TYR A 339 -10.88 -1.86 -8.57
C TYR A 339 -10.02 -2.95 -9.21
N PRO A 340 -9.68 -4.10 -8.58
CA PRO A 340 -8.82 -5.07 -9.22
C PRO A 340 -9.45 -5.69 -10.47
N PRO A 341 -8.70 -5.90 -11.55
CA PRO A 341 -9.17 -6.67 -12.69
C PRO A 341 -9.44 -8.12 -12.25
N ARG A 342 -10.50 -8.70 -12.78
CA ARG A 342 -10.86 -10.11 -12.57
C ARG A 342 -10.07 -10.95 -13.53
N ILE A 343 -9.01 -11.58 -13.02
CA ILE A 343 -8.12 -12.47 -13.77
C ILE A 343 -8.04 -13.78 -13.00
N TYR A 344 -8.70 -14.81 -13.51
CA TYR A 344 -8.83 -16.10 -12.85
C TYR A 344 -8.20 -17.21 -13.68
N LYS A 345 -7.40 -18.05 -13.05
CA LYS A 345 -6.90 -19.28 -13.66
C LYS A 345 -8.05 -20.30 -13.72
N VAL A 346 -8.29 -20.83 -14.89
CA VAL A 346 -9.23 -21.94 -15.11
C VAL A 346 -8.40 -23.22 -15.25
N PRO A 347 -8.45 -24.13 -14.26
CA PRO A 347 -7.70 -25.38 -14.30
C PRO A 347 -8.04 -26.24 -15.51
N SER A 348 -7.07 -26.97 -16.03
CA SER A 348 -7.18 -27.80 -17.24
C SER A 348 -8.35 -28.80 -17.21
N LYS A 349 -8.74 -29.26 -16.01
CA LYS A 349 -9.82 -30.27 -15.85
C LYS A 349 -11.22 -29.69 -16.00
N LEU A 350 -11.38 -28.36 -16.00
CA LEU A 350 -12.70 -27.72 -15.97
C LEU A 350 -13.27 -27.46 -17.36
N LEU A 351 -12.42 -27.18 -18.35
CA LEU A 351 -12.89 -26.90 -19.71
C LEU A 351 -13.23 -28.20 -20.46
N LYS A 352 -14.40 -28.22 -21.09
CA LYS A 352 -14.94 -29.31 -21.89
C LYS A 352 -14.99 -28.90 -23.36
N LYS A 353 -14.76 -29.81 -24.29
CA LYS A 353 -15.04 -29.59 -25.71
C LYS A 353 -16.47 -29.09 -25.92
N GLY A 354 -16.63 -28.03 -26.69
CA GLY A 354 -17.94 -27.46 -27.02
C GLY A 354 -18.51 -26.58 -25.93
N LYS A 355 -19.71 -26.87 -25.50
CA LYS A 355 -20.45 -26.02 -24.56
C LYS A 355 -19.89 -26.07 -23.14
N ASN A 356 -19.60 -24.91 -22.57
CA ASN A 356 -19.22 -24.68 -21.18
C ASN A 356 -20.13 -23.61 -20.56
N GLN A 357 -20.17 -23.55 -19.25
CA GLN A 357 -21.01 -22.64 -18.49
C GLN A 357 -20.17 -21.78 -17.54
N LEU A 358 -20.35 -20.47 -17.63
CA LEU A 358 -19.78 -19.47 -16.73
C LEU A 358 -20.88 -18.90 -15.83
N THR A 359 -20.63 -18.89 -14.53
CA THR A 359 -21.49 -18.23 -13.56
C THR A 359 -20.72 -17.17 -12.78
N VAL A 360 -21.29 -15.98 -12.68
CA VAL A 360 -20.78 -14.87 -11.86
C VAL A 360 -21.82 -14.55 -10.80
N ARG A 361 -21.42 -14.65 -9.53
CA ARG A 361 -22.16 -14.16 -8.39
C ARG A 361 -21.60 -12.80 -8.01
N LEU A 362 -22.30 -11.73 -8.39
CA LEU A 362 -21.91 -10.35 -8.14
C LEU A 362 -22.52 -9.87 -6.82
N PHE A 363 -21.71 -9.19 -6.01
CA PHE A 363 -22.14 -8.53 -4.77
C PHE A 363 -22.19 -7.01 -5.00
N SER A 364 -23.28 -6.39 -4.60
CA SER A 364 -23.46 -4.94 -4.57
C SER A 364 -23.65 -4.48 -3.14
N TYR A 365 -22.70 -3.65 -2.66
CA TYR A 365 -22.66 -3.24 -1.25
C TYR A 365 -23.38 -1.90 -0.98
N GLY A 366 -23.47 -1.01 -1.94
CA GLY A 366 -24.09 0.29 -1.67
C GLY A 366 -24.17 1.24 -2.85
N GLY A 367 -23.37 0.98 -3.88
CA GLY A 367 -23.34 1.77 -5.11
C GLY A 367 -24.21 1.17 -6.21
N ARG A 368 -23.94 1.59 -7.44
CA ARG A 368 -24.56 1.05 -8.65
C ARG A 368 -23.74 -0.16 -9.11
N PRO A 369 -24.29 -1.38 -9.04
CA PRO A 369 -23.56 -2.55 -9.53
C PRO A 369 -23.37 -2.47 -11.04
N SER A 370 -22.20 -2.85 -11.52
CA SER A 370 -21.89 -2.79 -12.96
C SER A 370 -20.73 -3.70 -13.34
N PHE A 371 -20.68 -4.05 -14.62
CA PHE A 371 -19.48 -4.48 -15.31
C PHE A 371 -18.86 -3.26 -16.01
N VAL A 372 -17.58 -2.98 -15.76
CA VAL A 372 -16.91 -1.78 -16.31
C VAL A 372 -16.68 -1.98 -17.81
N LYS A 373 -17.21 -1.07 -18.63
CA LYS A 373 -17.08 -1.10 -20.10
C LYS A 373 -15.61 -0.97 -20.54
N GLU A 374 -15.32 -1.48 -21.74
CA GLU A 374 -13.99 -1.38 -22.38
C GLU A 374 -12.84 -1.99 -21.56
N LYS A 375 -13.17 -2.99 -20.74
CA LYS A 375 -12.19 -3.87 -20.09
C LYS A 375 -12.29 -5.27 -20.72
N PRO A 376 -11.26 -6.13 -20.61
CA PRO A 376 -11.30 -7.46 -21.23
C PRO A 376 -12.33 -8.40 -20.58
N TYR A 377 -13.28 -8.90 -21.34
CA TYR A 377 -14.23 -9.95 -20.96
C TYR A 377 -14.06 -11.14 -21.91
N LYS A 378 -13.13 -12.01 -21.59
CA LYS A 378 -12.72 -13.11 -22.47
C LYS A 378 -12.08 -14.29 -21.72
N LEU A 379 -12.12 -15.46 -22.34
CA LEU A 379 -11.33 -16.62 -21.93
C LEU A 379 -10.15 -16.77 -22.90
N ILE A 380 -8.96 -16.96 -22.39
CA ILE A 380 -7.71 -17.05 -23.16
C ILE A 380 -7.07 -18.42 -22.91
N CYS A 381 -6.71 -19.14 -23.98
CA CYS A 381 -5.98 -20.39 -23.93
C CYS A 381 -5.02 -20.47 -25.12
N ASP A 382 -3.73 -20.71 -24.88
CA ASP A 382 -2.69 -20.83 -25.93
C ASP A 382 -2.72 -19.66 -26.94
N GLY A 383 -2.88 -18.42 -26.46
CA GLY A 383 -2.92 -17.23 -27.31
C GLY A 383 -4.19 -17.04 -28.14
N LYS A 384 -5.15 -17.98 -28.09
CA LYS A 384 -6.48 -17.84 -28.69
C LYS A 384 -7.47 -17.35 -27.64
N GLU A 385 -8.55 -16.71 -28.07
CA GLU A 385 -9.54 -16.13 -27.14
C GLU A 385 -11.00 -16.40 -27.55
N VAL A 386 -11.87 -16.47 -26.55
CA VAL A 386 -13.32 -16.52 -26.68
C VAL A 386 -13.90 -15.29 -26.01
N ASN A 387 -14.65 -14.48 -26.75
CA ASN A 387 -15.33 -13.30 -26.22
C ASN A 387 -16.49 -13.71 -25.30
N LEU A 388 -16.61 -13.04 -24.16
CA LEU A 388 -17.64 -13.25 -23.15
C LEU A 388 -18.57 -12.04 -22.96
N GLU A 389 -18.40 -10.99 -23.75
CA GLU A 389 -19.28 -9.81 -23.73
C GLU A 389 -20.70 -10.11 -24.24
N GLY A 390 -21.59 -9.12 -24.15
CA GLY A 390 -22.94 -9.14 -24.71
C GLY A 390 -23.96 -9.77 -23.77
N GLY A 391 -24.86 -10.58 -24.32
CA GLY A 391 -26.01 -11.10 -23.58
C GLY A 391 -25.66 -12.15 -22.54
N TRP A 392 -26.18 -11.96 -21.34
CA TRP A 392 -26.10 -12.90 -20.21
C TRP A 392 -27.50 -13.22 -19.71
N LYS A 393 -27.67 -14.29 -18.97
CA LYS A 393 -28.85 -14.56 -18.16
C LYS A 393 -28.62 -14.00 -16.76
N HIS A 394 -29.63 -13.37 -16.18
CA HIS A 394 -29.55 -12.70 -14.89
C HIS A 394 -30.73 -13.10 -13.99
N LYS A 395 -30.45 -13.24 -12.70
CA LYS A 395 -31.46 -13.41 -11.65
C LYS A 395 -30.94 -12.81 -10.33
N ILE A 396 -31.84 -12.16 -9.60
CA ILE A 396 -31.51 -11.60 -8.28
C ILE A 396 -31.49 -12.72 -7.26
N GLY A 397 -30.37 -12.90 -6.54
CA GLY A 397 -30.23 -13.84 -5.44
C GLY A 397 -30.87 -13.33 -4.17
N THR A 398 -30.60 -12.08 -3.83
CA THR A 398 -31.27 -11.37 -2.73
C THR A 398 -31.14 -9.85 -2.92
N VAL A 399 -32.13 -9.12 -2.42
CA VAL A 399 -32.08 -7.65 -2.31
C VAL A 399 -31.80 -7.27 -0.87
N MET A 400 -30.82 -6.42 -0.65
CA MET A 400 -30.39 -5.97 0.67
C MET A 400 -30.45 -4.43 0.74
N PRO A 401 -30.59 -3.86 1.94
CA PRO A 401 -30.21 -2.47 2.13
C PRO A 401 -28.70 -2.30 1.85
N PRO A 402 -28.21 -1.07 1.57
CA PRO A 402 -26.78 -0.84 1.47
C PRO A 402 -26.03 -1.43 2.67
N SER A 403 -24.84 -1.94 2.40
CA SER A 403 -23.93 -2.42 3.46
C SER A 403 -23.67 -1.30 4.47
N PRO A 404 -23.60 -1.59 5.77
CA PRO A 404 -23.22 -0.60 6.76
C PRO A 404 -21.89 0.08 6.37
N SER A 405 -21.84 1.39 6.51
CA SER A 405 -20.59 2.14 6.33
C SER A 405 -19.59 1.79 7.42
N SER A 406 -18.32 1.91 7.12
CA SER A 406 -17.24 1.83 8.10
C SER A 406 -16.43 3.13 8.12
N THR A 407 -15.95 3.49 9.31
CA THR A 407 -15.09 4.65 9.51
C THR A 407 -13.69 4.35 9.01
N ALA A 408 -13.26 5.07 7.98
CA ALA A 408 -11.91 4.97 7.47
C ALA A 408 -10.95 5.79 8.35
N PHE A 409 -10.61 5.30 9.53
CA PHE A 409 -9.75 6.01 10.49
C PHE A 409 -8.43 6.49 9.88
N HIS A 410 -7.87 5.76 8.93
CA HIS A 410 -6.65 6.16 8.22
C HIS A 410 -6.83 7.37 7.29
N TYR A 411 -8.07 7.87 7.11
CA TYR A 411 -8.34 9.15 6.41
C TYR A 411 -8.33 10.34 7.36
N THR A 412 -8.36 10.08 8.67
CA THR A 412 -8.39 11.14 9.67
C THR A 412 -7.09 11.94 9.64
N PRO A 413 -7.17 13.28 9.72
CA PRO A 413 -6.01 14.16 9.73
C PRO A 413 -4.96 13.75 10.77
N VAL A 414 -3.68 14.01 10.48
CA VAL A 414 -2.52 13.76 11.35
C VAL A 414 -2.17 12.29 11.55
N GLY A 415 -3.14 11.37 11.49
CA GLY A 415 -2.93 9.99 11.92
C GLY A 415 -1.79 9.28 11.22
N LEU A 416 -1.68 9.44 9.90
CA LEU A 416 -0.62 8.81 9.10
C LEU A 416 0.73 9.52 9.25
N TYR A 417 0.72 10.83 9.44
CA TYR A 417 1.94 11.56 9.80
C TYR A 417 2.56 10.96 11.08
N ASN A 418 1.78 10.83 12.14
CA ASN A 418 2.24 10.28 13.40
C ASN A 418 2.71 8.83 13.30
N GLY A 419 1.99 8.01 12.51
CA GLY A 419 2.22 6.57 12.43
C GLY A 419 3.23 6.12 11.39
N MET A 420 3.42 6.87 10.30
CA MET A 420 4.19 6.43 9.13
C MET A 420 5.26 7.43 8.66
N ILE A 421 5.13 8.72 8.96
CA ILE A 421 6.09 9.73 8.50
C ILE A 421 7.04 10.16 9.62
N TYR A 422 6.53 10.48 10.80
CA TYR A 422 7.36 10.90 11.92
C TYR A 422 8.45 9.89 12.29
N PRO A 423 8.23 8.57 12.26
CA PRO A 423 9.27 7.58 12.52
C PRO A 423 10.49 7.65 11.59
N LEU A 424 10.35 8.34 10.45
CA LEU A 424 11.40 8.48 9.44
C LEU A 424 12.28 9.72 9.67
N CYS A 425 12.03 10.52 10.72
CA CYS A 425 12.62 11.86 10.95
C CYS A 425 14.16 11.91 11.02
N HIS A 426 14.80 10.79 11.28
CA HIS A 426 16.26 10.68 11.31
C HIS A 426 16.87 10.21 9.99
N TYR A 427 16.04 9.81 9.02
CA TYR A 427 16.53 9.37 7.71
C TYR A 427 16.83 10.59 6.82
N THR A 428 17.89 10.49 6.02
CA THR A 428 18.24 11.52 5.05
C THR A 428 17.76 11.09 3.68
N PHE A 429 17.05 11.98 2.98
CA PHE A 429 16.48 11.71 1.66
C PHE A 429 17.10 12.59 0.59
N LYS A 430 17.22 12.07 -0.63
CA LYS A 430 17.51 12.81 -1.86
C LYS A 430 16.33 13.68 -2.28
N GLY A 431 15.12 13.20 -2.02
CA GLY A 431 13.88 13.88 -2.36
C GLY A 431 12.65 13.09 -1.98
N VAL A 432 11.51 13.74 -2.06
CA VAL A 432 10.18 13.16 -1.82
C VAL A 432 9.44 13.05 -3.14
N VAL A 433 8.83 11.89 -3.39
CA VAL A 433 7.92 11.67 -4.52
C VAL A 433 6.50 11.56 -3.96
N TRP A 434 5.62 12.47 -4.38
CA TRP A 434 4.24 12.56 -3.92
C TRP A 434 3.25 12.24 -5.03
N TYR A 435 2.47 11.16 -4.88
CA TYR A 435 1.41 10.80 -5.84
C TYR A 435 0.08 10.60 -5.10
N GLN A 436 -0.70 11.66 -5.03
CA GLN A 436 -1.97 11.72 -4.30
C GLN A 436 -2.81 12.88 -4.88
N GLY A 437 -4.12 12.86 -4.65
CA GLY A 437 -5.03 13.94 -5.00
C GLY A 437 -6.47 13.46 -5.18
N GLU A 438 -6.67 12.21 -5.54
CA GLU A 438 -7.96 11.62 -5.88
C GLU A 438 -8.97 11.79 -4.74
N SER A 439 -8.54 11.60 -3.50
CA SER A 439 -9.39 11.72 -2.32
C SER A 439 -9.73 13.17 -1.93
N ASN A 440 -9.03 14.14 -2.50
CA ASN A 440 -9.28 15.56 -2.30
C ASN A 440 -10.04 16.23 -3.46
N VAL A 441 -10.42 15.48 -4.52
CA VAL A 441 -11.10 16.04 -5.70
C VAL A 441 -12.37 16.79 -5.32
N GLY A 442 -13.18 16.26 -4.40
CA GLY A 442 -14.39 16.92 -3.91
C GLY A 442 -14.15 18.23 -3.12
N ARG A 443 -12.90 18.46 -2.71
CA ARG A 443 -12.45 19.65 -1.94
C ARG A 443 -11.22 20.28 -2.59
N TRP A 444 -11.15 20.25 -3.91
CA TRP A 444 -10.00 20.68 -4.71
C TRP A 444 -9.51 22.11 -4.39
N SER A 445 -10.42 23.01 -3.99
CA SER A 445 -10.12 24.43 -3.77
C SER A 445 -9.09 24.68 -2.67
N GLU A 446 -9.01 23.82 -1.65
CA GLU A 446 -8.07 23.91 -0.53
C GLU A 446 -6.77 23.11 -0.74
N TYR A 447 -6.73 22.27 -1.78
CA TYR A 447 -5.66 21.28 -1.97
C TYR A 447 -4.26 21.89 -2.08
N SER A 448 -4.10 22.99 -2.84
CA SER A 448 -2.79 23.65 -2.95
C SER A 448 -2.28 24.16 -1.60
N SER A 449 -3.15 24.70 -0.76
CA SER A 449 -2.78 25.18 0.59
C SER A 449 -2.40 24.03 1.52
N LEU A 450 -3.16 22.93 1.50
CA LEU A 450 -2.85 21.72 2.28
C LEU A 450 -1.56 21.06 1.85
N LEU A 451 -1.34 20.93 0.54
CA LEU A 451 -0.11 20.32 0.01
C LEU A 451 1.11 21.19 0.28
N SER A 452 0.97 22.52 0.22
CA SER A 452 2.05 23.45 0.63
C SER A 452 2.36 23.34 2.13
N ALA A 453 1.34 23.16 2.98
CA ALA A 453 1.52 22.90 4.39
C ALA A 453 2.27 21.58 4.64
N LEU A 454 1.92 20.51 3.93
CA LEU A 454 2.64 19.23 3.99
C LEU A 454 4.12 19.39 3.63
N ILE A 455 4.43 20.09 2.55
CA ILE A 455 5.80 20.31 2.08
C ILE A 455 6.62 21.06 3.14
N ALA A 456 6.08 22.14 3.70
CA ALA A 456 6.76 22.90 4.74
C ALA A 456 6.96 22.09 6.03
N ASP A 457 5.93 21.33 6.42
CA ASP A 457 5.94 20.47 7.59
C ASP A 457 7.00 19.35 7.48
N TRP A 458 7.07 18.67 6.35
CA TRP A 458 8.06 17.60 6.15
C TRP A 458 9.49 18.13 5.99
N ARG A 459 9.69 19.29 5.38
CA ARG A 459 11.00 19.97 5.36
C ARG A 459 11.47 20.28 6.77
N THR A 460 10.57 20.75 7.63
CA THR A 460 10.87 21.00 9.05
C THR A 460 11.22 19.69 9.77
N LEU A 461 10.45 18.62 9.56
CA LEU A 461 10.69 17.29 10.16
C LEU A 461 12.07 16.74 9.78
N PHE A 462 12.40 16.76 8.50
CA PHE A 462 13.66 16.22 7.97
C PHE A 462 14.84 17.22 8.09
N LYS A 463 14.60 18.41 8.62
CA LYS A 463 15.62 19.46 8.82
C LYS A 463 16.34 19.86 7.52
N ASP A 464 15.59 19.87 6.42
CA ASP A 464 16.09 20.25 5.09
C ASP A 464 15.03 21.13 4.40
N GLU A 465 15.22 22.46 4.48
CA GLU A 465 14.32 23.46 3.87
C GLU A 465 14.33 23.41 2.34
N THR A 466 15.37 22.79 1.76
CA THR A 466 15.54 22.65 0.31
C THR A 466 15.18 21.27 -0.21
N LEU A 467 14.73 20.37 0.65
CA LEU A 467 14.35 19.00 0.27
C LEU A 467 13.45 19.01 -0.97
N PRO A 468 13.89 18.41 -2.08
CA PRO A 468 13.11 18.42 -3.31
C PRO A 468 11.82 17.60 -3.20
N PHE A 469 10.72 18.14 -3.75
CA PHE A 469 9.46 17.44 -3.90
C PHE A 469 9.11 17.26 -5.37
N TYR A 470 8.75 16.06 -5.76
CA TYR A 470 8.29 15.70 -7.08
C TYR A 470 6.81 15.29 -6.98
N ILE A 471 5.92 16.17 -7.42
CA ILE A 471 4.47 15.93 -7.41
C ILE A 471 4.09 15.25 -8.72
N ILE A 472 3.58 14.03 -8.66
CA ILE A 472 3.02 13.37 -9.84
C ILE A 472 1.59 13.86 -10.03
N GLU A 473 1.34 14.51 -11.16
CA GLU A 473 0.02 14.99 -11.56
C GLU A 473 -0.97 13.83 -11.63
N LEU A 474 -2.23 14.04 -11.24
CA LEU A 474 -3.26 13.04 -11.46
C LEU A 474 -3.41 12.72 -12.95
N ALA A 475 -3.41 11.44 -13.28
CA ALA A 475 -3.74 10.95 -14.61
C ALA A 475 -5.17 11.32 -15.00
N ASP A 476 -5.49 11.38 -16.28
CA ASP A 476 -6.87 11.64 -16.71
C ASP A 476 -7.78 10.48 -16.31
N PHE A 477 -9.01 10.81 -15.90
CA PHE A 477 -9.99 9.86 -15.41
C PHE A 477 -11.40 10.41 -15.62
N LEU A 478 -12.40 9.54 -15.66
CA LEU A 478 -13.81 9.80 -15.92
C LEU A 478 -14.14 10.07 -17.40
N ALA A 479 -15.33 9.67 -17.82
CA ALA A 479 -15.84 9.90 -19.16
C ALA A 479 -16.00 11.42 -19.43
N SER A 480 -16.02 11.80 -20.69
CA SER A 480 -16.09 13.21 -21.10
C SER A 480 -17.35 13.94 -20.62
N ASP A 481 -18.43 13.21 -20.39
CA ASP A 481 -19.73 13.68 -19.92
C ASP A 481 -19.94 13.47 -18.40
N ASP A 482 -18.95 12.93 -17.69
CA ASP A 482 -19.04 12.73 -16.24
C ASP A 482 -18.94 14.07 -15.50
N PRO A 483 -19.91 14.41 -14.61
CA PRO A 483 -19.91 15.67 -13.87
C PRO A 483 -18.71 15.86 -12.93
N GLY A 484 -18.07 14.79 -12.50
CA GLY A 484 -16.86 14.84 -11.65
C GLY A 484 -15.61 15.29 -12.38
N ARG A 485 -15.60 15.21 -13.72
CA ARG A 485 -14.43 15.54 -14.55
C ARG A 485 -13.92 16.97 -14.36
N ALA A 486 -14.83 17.92 -14.15
CA ALA A 486 -14.46 19.32 -13.90
C ALA A 486 -13.66 19.47 -12.59
N ALA A 487 -14.12 18.88 -11.50
CA ALA A 487 -13.42 18.90 -10.21
C ALA A 487 -12.05 18.20 -10.29
N TRP A 488 -11.95 17.11 -11.06
CA TRP A 488 -10.69 16.42 -11.33
C TRP A 488 -9.67 17.33 -12.03
N ALA A 489 -10.11 18.07 -13.05
CA ALA A 489 -9.27 19.04 -13.76
C ALA A 489 -8.84 20.21 -12.85
N GLU A 490 -9.74 20.69 -11.98
CA GLU A 490 -9.40 21.73 -11.01
C GLU A 490 -8.34 21.25 -10.00
N LEU A 491 -8.42 20.01 -9.52
CA LEU A 491 -7.39 19.47 -8.63
C LEU A 491 -6.02 19.43 -9.31
N ARG A 492 -5.92 19.01 -10.58
CA ARG A 492 -4.64 19.08 -11.33
C ARG A 492 -4.08 20.50 -11.40
N LYS A 493 -4.95 21.50 -11.56
CA LYS A 493 -4.52 22.92 -11.51
C LYS A 493 -3.96 23.28 -10.13
N GLN A 494 -4.52 22.75 -9.04
CA GLN A 494 -3.98 22.96 -7.69
C GLN A 494 -2.63 22.29 -7.51
N GLN A 495 -2.40 21.08 -8.05
CA GLN A 495 -1.07 20.45 -8.06
C GLN A 495 -0.05 21.32 -8.78
N ALA A 496 -0.41 21.82 -9.97
CA ALA A 496 0.46 22.71 -10.74
C ALA A 496 0.69 24.07 -10.04
N LYS A 497 -0.32 24.60 -9.34
CA LYS A 497 -0.18 25.81 -8.51
C LYS A 497 0.83 25.58 -7.39
N THR A 498 0.70 24.49 -6.64
CA THR A 498 1.63 24.15 -5.56
C THR A 498 3.09 24.09 -6.07
N ALA A 499 3.31 23.44 -7.21
CA ALA A 499 4.65 23.35 -7.79
C ALA A 499 5.24 24.72 -8.20
N ARG A 500 4.40 25.66 -8.64
CA ARG A 500 4.87 27.01 -8.99
C ARG A 500 5.15 27.90 -7.78
N GLU A 501 4.39 27.73 -6.71
CA GLU A 501 4.42 28.61 -5.53
C GLU A 501 5.42 28.17 -4.47
N ASN A 502 5.94 26.95 -4.55
CA ASN A 502 6.92 26.42 -3.62
C ASN A 502 8.28 26.18 -4.29
N ALA A 503 9.36 26.69 -3.72
CA ALA A 503 10.71 26.44 -4.19
C ALA A 503 11.06 24.94 -4.09
N HIS A 504 11.90 24.44 -4.98
CA HIS A 504 12.33 23.03 -5.04
C HIS A 504 11.19 22.04 -5.15
N VAL A 505 10.10 22.42 -5.80
CA VAL A 505 8.95 21.55 -6.09
C VAL A 505 8.78 21.44 -7.60
N THR A 506 8.75 20.21 -8.11
CA THR A 506 8.62 19.92 -9.53
C THR A 506 7.34 19.13 -9.79
N LEU A 507 6.51 19.61 -10.73
CA LEU A 507 5.35 18.86 -11.22
C LEU A 507 5.78 17.87 -12.30
N ILE A 508 5.48 16.59 -12.10
CA ILE A 508 5.66 15.55 -13.11
C ILE A 508 4.34 15.38 -13.85
N LYS A 509 4.29 15.81 -15.10
CA LYS A 509 3.09 15.66 -15.93
C LYS A 509 2.71 14.21 -16.11
N ASN A 510 1.42 13.91 -15.98
CA ASN A 510 0.91 12.56 -16.03
C ASN A 510 -0.54 12.46 -16.57
N SER A 511 -1.13 13.57 -16.99
CA SER A 511 -2.52 13.60 -17.47
C SER A 511 -2.76 12.75 -18.72
N ASP A 512 -1.74 12.48 -19.51
CA ASP A 512 -1.81 11.71 -20.77
C ASP A 512 -1.65 10.19 -20.58
N THR A 513 -1.45 9.69 -19.36
CA THR A 513 -1.32 8.26 -19.06
C THR A 513 -2.61 7.64 -18.53
N GLY A 514 -3.69 8.43 -18.45
CA GLY A 514 -4.95 8.04 -17.84
C GLY A 514 -5.78 7.05 -18.65
N GLU A 515 -6.68 6.39 -17.96
CA GLU A 515 -7.75 5.56 -18.51
C GLU A 515 -9.07 6.10 -17.98
N TRP A 516 -10.00 6.50 -18.87
CA TRP A 516 -11.27 7.12 -18.45
C TRP A 516 -12.11 6.24 -17.51
N ASN A 517 -11.94 4.92 -17.62
CA ASN A 517 -12.67 3.90 -16.89
C ASN A 517 -11.86 3.22 -15.77
N ASP A 518 -10.67 3.74 -15.46
CA ASP A 518 -9.84 3.21 -14.38
C ASP A 518 -9.08 4.34 -13.68
N ILE A 519 -9.39 4.53 -12.39
CA ILE A 519 -8.69 5.49 -11.53
C ILE A 519 -7.22 5.10 -11.30
N HIS A 520 -6.86 3.84 -11.60
CA HIS A 520 -5.52 3.28 -11.46
C HIS A 520 -4.93 2.89 -12.82
N PRO A 521 -4.54 3.85 -13.66
CA PRO A 521 -4.04 3.54 -15.00
C PRO A 521 -2.80 2.65 -14.92
N LEU A 522 -2.69 1.71 -15.87
CA LEU A 522 -1.57 0.76 -15.93
C LEU A 522 -0.25 1.42 -16.29
N ASP A 523 -0.27 2.57 -16.96
CA ASP A 523 0.93 3.27 -17.38
C ASP A 523 1.63 4.01 -16.25
N LYS A 524 2.36 3.27 -15.42
CA LYS A 524 3.23 3.82 -14.39
C LYS A 524 4.63 4.16 -14.90
N LYS A 525 5.05 3.53 -16.02
CA LYS A 525 6.40 3.71 -16.58
C LYS A 525 6.62 5.10 -17.16
N THR A 526 5.63 5.67 -17.86
CA THR A 526 5.74 7.00 -18.45
C THR A 526 5.97 8.08 -17.38
N ALA A 527 5.17 8.07 -16.30
CA ALA A 527 5.35 8.98 -15.18
C ALA A 527 6.71 8.79 -14.49
N ALA A 528 7.14 7.53 -14.29
CA ALA A 528 8.45 7.21 -13.72
C ALA A 528 9.62 7.71 -14.59
N THR A 529 9.51 7.60 -15.92
CA THR A 529 10.52 8.11 -16.85
C THR A 529 10.68 9.63 -16.73
N ARG A 530 9.57 10.36 -16.70
CA ARG A 530 9.56 11.83 -16.51
C ARG A 530 10.11 12.23 -15.14
N LEU A 531 9.81 11.45 -14.11
CA LEU A 531 10.36 11.66 -12.78
C LEU A 531 11.89 11.51 -12.76
N VAL A 532 12.43 10.46 -13.41
CA VAL A 532 13.88 10.26 -13.54
C VAL A 532 14.55 11.44 -14.26
N GLU A 533 13.95 11.93 -15.34
CA GLU A 533 14.46 13.08 -16.08
C GLU A 533 14.50 14.33 -15.19
N ALA A 534 13.45 14.59 -14.43
CA ALA A 534 13.38 15.72 -13.51
C ALA A 534 14.42 15.61 -12.38
N VAL A 535 14.61 14.43 -11.80
CA VAL A 535 15.62 14.18 -10.76
C VAL A 535 17.02 14.46 -11.28
N ILE A 536 17.36 13.97 -12.49
CA ILE A 536 18.69 14.19 -13.11
C ILE A 536 18.90 15.65 -13.49
N GLN A 537 17.86 16.36 -13.92
CA GLN A 537 17.95 17.79 -14.24
C GLN A 537 18.21 18.63 -12.99
N ASN A 538 17.62 18.30 -11.87
CA ASN A 538 17.81 19.02 -10.60
C ASN A 538 19.19 18.76 -9.96
N GLU A 539 19.96 17.78 -10.45
CA GLU A 539 21.36 17.55 -10.02
C GLU A 539 22.40 18.41 -10.76
N LYS A 540 22.01 19.01 -11.88
CA LYS A 540 22.88 19.88 -12.70
C LYS A 540 22.82 21.33 -12.25
#